data_dbb33ce38c24c43e6115938d5e24465c
#
_entry.id   dbb33ce38c24c43e6115938d5e24465c
#
_cell.length_a   1.000
_cell.length_b   1.000
_cell.length_c   1.000
_cell.angle_alpha   90.00
_cell.angle_beta   90.00
_cell.angle_gamma   90.00
#
_symmetry.space_group_name_H-M   'P 1'
#
loop_
_entity.id
_entity.type
_entity.pdbx_description
1 polymer ?
#
loop_
_entity_poly.entity_id
_entity_poly.type
_entity_poly.pdbx_seq_one_letter_code
_entity_poly.pdbx_strand_id
1 'polypeptide(L)'
;DESRAALVRAEAAYTDASSRLVSARREAAEGQTRTHQLQVEVLRLAQLSEQTSARREQIESELAEIDAGLEELQERRITGEARFEELDLQLANEQERHADLEEAVIQAERQLSGAREQLRTLEREAQEAQFSSRALAARRGELQRS
;
A
#
# COMPACT_ATOMS: atom_id res chain seq x y z
N ASP A 1 -83.13 8.76 -67.48
CA ASP A 1 -81.72 8.82 -67.68
C ASP A 1 -81.01 9.67 -66.62
N GLU A 2 -81.70 10.71 -66.09
CA GLU A 2 -81.18 11.39 -64.90
C GLU A 2 -81.08 10.49 -63.66
N SER A 3 -82.04 9.54 -63.55
CA SER A 3 -82.04 8.56 -62.46
C SER A 3 -80.86 7.62 -62.54
N ARG A 4 -80.42 7.20 -63.71
CA ARG A 4 -79.21 6.36 -63.90
C ARG A 4 -77.96 7.09 -63.64
N ALA A 5 -77.86 8.37 -64.04
CA ALA A 5 -76.71 9.21 -63.76
C ALA A 5 -76.58 9.51 -62.26
N ALA A 6 -77.75 9.70 -61.59
CA ALA A 6 -77.76 9.85 -60.14
C ALA A 6 -77.31 8.60 -59.39
N LEU A 7 -77.74 7.40 -59.86
CA LEU A 7 -77.33 6.14 -59.29
C LEU A 7 -75.82 5.89 -59.45
N VAL A 8 -75.32 6.12 -60.68
CA VAL A 8 -73.85 6.01 -60.91
C VAL A 8 -73.07 6.92 -60.07
N ARG A 9 -73.50 8.14 -59.88
CA ARG A 9 -72.83 9.11 -58.97
C ARG A 9 -72.90 8.68 -57.50
N ALA A 10 -74.01 8.16 -57.05
CA ALA A 10 -74.18 7.63 -55.71
C ALA A 10 -73.32 6.43 -55.47
N GLU A 11 -73.20 5.48 -56.39
CA GLU A 11 -72.33 4.33 -56.30
C GLU A 11 -70.87 4.72 -56.30
N ALA A 12 -70.48 5.66 -57.15
CA ALA A 12 -69.12 6.19 -57.16
C ALA A 12 -68.76 6.92 -55.82
N ALA A 13 -69.67 7.70 -55.27
CA ALA A 13 -69.50 8.32 -53.97
C ALA A 13 -69.41 7.30 -52.83
N TYR A 14 -70.21 6.24 -52.89
CA TYR A 14 -70.14 5.15 -51.90
C TYR A 14 -68.82 4.40 -51.98
N THR A 15 -68.34 4.07 -53.15
CA THR A 15 -67.05 3.40 -53.36
C THR A 15 -65.90 4.24 -52.88
N ASP A 16 -65.89 5.52 -53.18
CA ASP A 16 -64.88 6.48 -52.74
C ASP A 16 -64.90 6.58 -51.23
N ALA A 17 -66.05 6.79 -50.60
CA ALA A 17 -66.19 6.89 -49.17
C ALA A 17 -65.77 5.58 -48.46
N SER A 18 -66.15 4.44 -49.02
CA SER A 18 -65.74 3.12 -48.50
C SER A 18 -64.25 2.93 -48.59
N SER A 19 -63.60 3.31 -49.68
CA SER A 19 -62.14 3.28 -49.87
C SER A 19 -61.44 4.15 -48.91
N ARG A 20 -61.90 5.38 -48.68
CA ARG A 20 -61.35 6.29 -47.70
C ARG A 20 -61.50 5.77 -46.30
N LEU A 21 -62.61 5.14 -45.96
CA LEU A 21 -62.81 4.56 -44.64
C LEU A 21 -61.82 3.41 -44.38
N VAL A 22 -61.60 2.52 -45.36
CA VAL A 22 -60.61 1.46 -45.25
C VAL A 22 -59.19 2.02 -45.07
N SER A 23 -58.82 3.01 -45.85
CA SER A 23 -57.51 3.69 -45.70
C SER A 23 -57.34 4.34 -44.32
N ALA A 24 -58.37 5.08 -43.87
CA ALA A 24 -58.33 5.70 -42.54
C ALA A 24 -58.20 4.69 -41.40
N ARG A 25 -58.92 3.59 -41.47
CA ARG A 25 -58.80 2.48 -40.49
C ARG A 25 -57.41 1.86 -40.49
N ARG A 26 -56.82 1.68 -41.67
CA ARG A 26 -55.46 1.16 -41.80
C ARG A 26 -54.45 2.11 -41.20
N GLU A 27 -54.53 3.39 -41.51
CA GLU A 27 -53.63 4.42 -40.94
C GLU A 27 -53.78 4.51 -39.41
N ALA A 28 -55.00 4.45 -38.89
CA ALA A 28 -55.27 4.46 -37.46
C ALA A 28 -54.66 3.21 -36.79
N ALA A 29 -54.78 2.03 -37.39
CA ALA A 29 -54.19 0.80 -36.88
C ALA A 29 -52.66 0.86 -36.90
N GLU A 30 -52.08 1.31 -37.98
CA GLU A 30 -50.62 1.53 -38.09
C GLU A 30 -50.12 2.57 -37.08
N GLY A 31 -50.86 3.64 -36.88
CA GLY A 31 -50.56 4.64 -35.86
C GLY A 31 -50.58 4.11 -34.43
N GLN A 32 -51.57 3.27 -34.10
CA GLN A 32 -51.62 2.61 -32.78
C GLN A 32 -50.47 1.65 -32.58
N THR A 33 -50.14 0.86 -33.60
CA THR A 33 -48.98 -0.05 -33.53
C THR A 33 -47.68 0.73 -33.31
N ARG A 34 -47.49 1.80 -34.05
CA ARG A 34 -46.32 2.67 -33.91
C ARG A 34 -46.25 3.31 -32.52
N THR A 35 -47.36 3.83 -32.01
CA THR A 35 -47.47 4.40 -30.69
C THR A 35 -47.09 3.39 -29.60
N HIS A 36 -47.62 2.16 -29.72
CA HIS A 36 -47.29 1.09 -28.79
C HIS A 36 -45.81 0.72 -28.83
N GLN A 37 -45.21 0.60 -30.00
CA GLN A 37 -43.79 0.33 -30.16
C GLN A 37 -42.91 1.45 -29.54
N LEU A 38 -43.31 2.70 -29.74
CA LEU A 38 -42.60 3.83 -29.12
C LEU A 38 -42.75 3.85 -27.63
N GLN A 39 -43.90 3.52 -27.06
CA GLN A 39 -44.10 3.40 -25.61
C GLN A 39 -43.21 2.32 -25.02
N VAL A 40 -43.11 1.14 -25.64
CA VAL A 40 -42.22 0.07 -25.22
C VAL A 40 -40.78 0.51 -25.28
N GLU A 41 -40.36 1.20 -26.34
CA GLU A 41 -38.99 1.72 -26.48
C GLU A 41 -38.65 2.80 -25.42
N VAL A 42 -39.60 3.68 -25.12
CA VAL A 42 -39.43 4.68 -24.07
C VAL A 42 -39.23 4.02 -22.69
N LEU A 43 -40.05 3.00 -22.38
CA LEU A 43 -39.88 2.24 -21.11
C LEU A 43 -38.54 1.53 -21.05
N ARG A 44 -38.09 0.94 -22.13
CA ARG A 44 -36.79 0.28 -22.22
C ARG A 44 -35.64 1.26 -21.99
N LEU A 45 -35.69 2.44 -22.66
CA LEU A 45 -34.68 3.48 -22.49
C LEU A 45 -34.68 4.04 -21.07
N ALA A 46 -35.85 4.19 -20.46
CA ALA A 46 -35.96 4.62 -19.07
C ALA A 46 -35.29 3.63 -18.11
N GLN A 47 -35.50 2.31 -18.29
CA GLN A 47 -34.83 1.28 -17.51
C GLN A 47 -33.31 1.28 -17.69
N LEU A 48 -32.84 1.41 -18.94
CA LEU A 48 -31.40 1.50 -19.22
C LEU A 48 -30.78 2.75 -18.60
N SER A 49 -31.49 3.88 -18.64
CA SER A 49 -31.04 5.12 -18.00
C SER A 49 -30.92 4.96 -16.48
N GLU A 50 -31.91 4.33 -15.84
CA GLU A 50 -31.89 4.04 -14.40
C GLU A 50 -30.73 3.11 -14.03
N GLN A 51 -30.53 2.02 -14.76
CA GLN A 51 -29.44 1.08 -14.53
C GLN A 51 -28.07 1.74 -14.72
N THR A 52 -27.93 2.56 -15.74
CA THR A 52 -26.68 3.31 -16.02
C THR A 52 -26.40 4.32 -14.92
N SER A 53 -27.42 5.02 -14.43
CA SER A 53 -27.30 5.97 -13.32
C SER A 53 -26.88 5.29 -12.02
N ALA A 54 -27.52 4.18 -11.70
CA ALA A 54 -27.16 3.37 -10.53
C ALA A 54 -25.71 2.81 -10.62
N ARG A 55 -25.31 2.35 -11.80
CA ARG A 55 -23.93 1.89 -12.03
C ARG A 55 -22.92 3.01 -11.91
N ARG A 56 -23.26 4.20 -12.41
CA ARG A 56 -22.43 5.40 -12.27
C ARG A 56 -22.22 5.75 -10.81
N GLU A 57 -23.28 5.79 -10.01
CA GLU A 57 -23.19 6.09 -8.58
C GLU A 57 -22.31 5.05 -7.84
N GLN A 58 -22.44 3.78 -8.18
CA GLN A 58 -21.60 2.72 -7.63
C GLN A 58 -20.11 2.93 -7.95
N ILE A 59 -19.81 3.25 -9.21
CA ILE A 59 -18.44 3.52 -9.66
C ILE A 59 -17.88 4.76 -8.97
N GLU A 60 -18.65 5.82 -8.83
CA GLU A 60 -18.23 7.03 -8.11
C GLU A 60 -17.91 6.75 -6.65
N SER A 61 -18.70 5.90 -6.00
CA SER A 61 -18.43 5.44 -4.63
C SER A 61 -17.16 4.60 -4.54
N GLU A 62 -16.97 3.65 -5.43
CA GLU A 62 -15.75 2.81 -5.50
C GLU A 62 -14.50 3.65 -5.75
N LEU A 63 -14.58 4.66 -6.63
CA LEU A 63 -13.49 5.59 -6.88
C LEU A 63 -13.12 6.41 -5.64
N ALA A 64 -14.12 6.90 -4.91
CA ALA A 64 -13.90 7.63 -3.66
C ALA A 64 -13.19 6.76 -2.60
N GLU A 65 -13.57 5.48 -2.48
CA GLU A 65 -12.90 4.53 -1.58
C GLU A 65 -11.44 4.28 -2.00
N ILE A 66 -11.20 4.12 -3.30
CA ILE A 66 -9.84 3.93 -3.85
C ILE A 66 -8.97 5.16 -3.59
N ASP A 67 -9.50 6.37 -3.83
CA ASP A 67 -8.78 7.61 -3.58
C ASP A 67 -8.41 7.78 -2.10
N ALA A 68 -9.34 7.49 -1.19
CA ALA A 68 -9.07 7.49 0.24
C ALA A 68 -8.01 6.45 0.63
N GLY A 69 -8.06 5.26 0.04
CA GLY A 69 -7.05 4.21 0.23
C GLY A 69 -5.66 4.63 -0.27
N LEU A 70 -5.60 5.31 -1.41
CA LEU A 70 -4.35 5.84 -1.96
C LEU A 70 -3.73 6.92 -1.06
N GLU A 71 -4.53 7.83 -0.54
CA GLU A 71 -4.06 8.86 0.42
C GLU A 71 -3.48 8.22 1.67
N GLU A 72 -4.17 7.23 2.24
CA GLU A 72 -3.67 6.49 3.41
C GLU A 72 -2.34 5.79 3.12
N LEU A 73 -2.22 5.12 1.97
CA LEU A 73 -0.97 4.46 1.55
C LEU A 73 0.17 5.46 1.34
N GLN A 74 -0.11 6.64 0.80
CA GLN A 74 0.90 7.70 0.65
C GLN A 74 1.39 8.20 2.00
N GLU A 75 0.50 8.43 2.96
CA GLU A 75 0.87 8.82 4.32
C GLU A 75 1.73 7.74 4.99
N ARG A 76 1.35 6.48 4.86
CA ARG A 76 2.14 5.34 5.38
C ARG A 76 3.51 5.27 4.74
N ARG A 77 3.60 5.52 3.43
CA ARG A 77 4.88 5.54 2.73
C ARG A 77 5.79 6.64 3.24
N ILE A 78 5.28 7.87 3.37
CA ILE A 78 6.04 9.01 3.88
C ILE A 78 6.53 8.77 5.30
N THR A 79 5.64 8.27 6.18
CA THR A 79 5.98 7.91 7.55
C THR A 79 7.01 6.78 7.60
N GLY A 80 6.86 5.77 6.75
CA GLY A 80 7.79 4.66 6.63
C GLY A 80 9.17 5.09 6.14
N GLU A 81 9.24 5.96 5.14
CA GLU A 81 10.49 6.51 4.63
C GLU A 81 11.22 7.32 5.71
N ALA A 82 10.51 8.19 6.43
CA ALA A 82 11.08 8.95 7.54
C ALA A 82 11.60 8.04 8.66
N ARG A 83 10.86 6.98 8.99
CA ARG A 83 11.30 5.98 9.98
C ARG A 83 12.50 5.20 9.52
N PHE A 84 12.55 4.85 8.24
CA PHE A 84 13.71 4.18 7.65
C PHE A 84 14.98 5.05 7.74
N GLU A 85 14.89 6.34 7.39
CA GLU A 85 16.01 7.27 7.48
C GLU A 85 16.49 7.44 8.94
N GLU A 86 15.56 7.54 9.88
CA GLU A 86 15.89 7.62 11.32
C GLU A 86 16.63 6.36 11.79
N LEU A 87 16.12 5.18 11.42
CA LEU A 87 16.76 3.91 11.79
C LEU A 87 18.13 3.72 11.13
N ASP A 88 18.29 4.17 9.89
CA ASP A 88 19.56 4.12 9.18
C ASP A 88 20.62 4.98 9.88
N LEU A 89 20.24 6.18 10.32
CA LEU A 89 21.09 7.05 11.11
C LEU A 89 21.44 6.44 12.47
N GLN A 90 20.47 5.87 13.17
CA GLN A 90 20.70 5.18 14.44
C GLN A 90 21.65 4.00 14.27
N LEU A 91 21.47 3.21 13.20
CA LEU A 91 22.35 2.10 12.89
C LEU A 91 23.79 2.55 12.66
N ALA A 92 24.00 3.62 11.88
CA ALA A 92 25.32 4.19 11.65
C ALA A 92 25.98 4.63 12.95
N ASN A 93 25.26 5.32 13.83
CA ASN A 93 25.74 5.75 15.13
C ASN A 93 26.11 4.57 16.05
N GLU A 94 25.27 3.53 16.08
CA GLU A 94 25.57 2.34 16.89
C GLU A 94 26.74 1.53 16.34
N GLN A 95 26.94 1.50 15.02
CA GLN A 95 28.13 0.88 14.43
C GLN A 95 29.41 1.62 14.81
N GLU A 96 29.39 2.95 14.81
CA GLU A 96 30.51 3.76 15.25
C GLU A 96 30.81 3.52 16.75
N ARG A 97 29.80 3.54 17.60
CA ARG A 97 29.95 3.21 19.03
C ARG A 97 30.48 1.81 19.26
N HIS A 98 30.03 0.85 18.51
CA HIS A 98 30.52 -0.53 18.57
C HIS A 98 32.01 -0.61 18.22
N ALA A 99 32.43 0.08 17.15
CA ALA A 99 33.84 0.14 16.77
C ALA A 99 34.71 0.79 17.86
N ASP A 100 34.25 1.88 18.46
CA ASP A 100 34.94 2.57 19.58
C ASP A 100 35.06 1.66 20.81
N LEU A 101 34.00 0.90 21.13
CA LEU A 101 34.02 -0.06 22.25
C LEU A 101 34.97 -1.23 21.98
N GLU A 102 34.99 -1.76 20.76
CA GLU A 102 35.94 -2.81 20.37
C GLU A 102 37.40 -2.33 20.56
N GLU A 103 37.71 -1.13 20.10
CA GLU A 103 39.05 -0.53 20.28
C GLU A 103 39.36 -0.36 21.74
N ALA A 104 38.45 0.16 22.57
CA ALA A 104 38.61 0.30 24.00
C ALA A 104 38.86 -1.04 24.70
N VAL A 105 38.17 -2.11 24.31
CA VAL A 105 38.38 -3.47 24.81
C VAL A 105 39.79 -3.96 24.47
N ILE A 106 40.24 -3.79 23.23
CA ILE A 106 41.60 -4.16 22.81
C ILE A 106 42.66 -3.44 23.61
N GLN A 107 42.50 -2.12 23.82
CA GLN A 107 43.43 -1.34 24.63
C GLN A 107 43.43 -1.78 26.09
N ALA A 108 42.25 -2.04 26.67
CA ALA A 108 42.17 -2.55 28.05
C ALA A 108 42.82 -3.95 28.21
N GLU A 109 42.67 -4.82 27.24
CA GLU A 109 43.32 -6.13 27.23
C GLU A 109 44.86 -6.00 27.15
N ARG A 110 45.37 -5.08 26.33
CA ARG A 110 46.80 -4.79 26.25
C ARG A 110 47.35 -4.24 27.57
N GLN A 111 46.65 -3.30 28.20
CA GLN A 111 47.01 -2.76 29.51
C GLN A 111 47.01 -3.85 30.59
N LEU A 112 46.00 -4.71 30.59
CA LEU A 112 45.91 -5.81 31.52
C LEU A 112 47.07 -6.80 31.32
N SER A 113 47.37 -7.15 30.08
CA SER A 113 48.51 -8.02 29.73
C SER A 113 49.85 -7.41 30.21
N GLY A 114 50.07 -6.13 29.94
CA GLY A 114 51.26 -5.41 30.43
C GLY A 114 51.36 -5.34 31.94
N ALA A 115 50.26 -5.09 32.64
CA ALA A 115 50.22 -5.10 34.10
C ALA A 115 50.52 -6.47 34.68
N ARG A 116 50.01 -7.53 34.09
CA ARG A 116 50.30 -8.94 34.48
C ARG A 116 51.76 -9.26 34.28
N GLU A 117 52.40 -8.85 33.22
CA GLU A 117 53.83 -9.04 32.99
C GLU A 117 54.67 -8.30 33.99
N GLN A 118 54.33 -7.04 34.30
CA GLN A 118 54.99 -6.24 35.34
C GLN A 118 54.87 -6.94 36.71
N LEU A 119 53.69 -7.42 37.06
CA LEU A 119 53.46 -8.14 38.29
C LEU A 119 54.35 -9.40 38.40
N ARG A 120 54.42 -10.19 37.34
CA ARG A 120 55.28 -11.37 37.27
C ARG A 120 56.75 -11.01 37.44
N THR A 121 57.20 -9.93 36.82
CA THR A 121 58.57 -9.45 36.95
C THR A 121 58.89 -9.02 38.40
N LEU A 122 57.98 -8.25 39.02
CA LEU A 122 58.12 -7.82 40.41
C LEU A 122 58.08 -8.99 41.39
N GLU A 123 57.21 -9.98 41.18
CA GLU A 123 57.17 -11.19 41.98
C GLU A 123 58.49 -11.99 41.89
N ARG A 124 59.06 -12.11 40.70
CA ARG A 124 60.37 -12.74 40.48
C ARG A 124 61.49 -11.99 41.20
N GLU A 125 61.54 -10.64 41.04
CA GLU A 125 62.52 -9.82 41.73
C GLU A 125 62.40 -9.93 43.25
N ALA A 126 61.19 -9.96 43.79
CA ALA A 126 60.92 -10.13 45.20
C ALA A 126 61.39 -11.50 45.71
N GLN A 127 61.13 -12.58 44.92
CA GLN A 127 61.62 -13.93 45.26
C GLN A 127 63.15 -14.01 45.25
N GLU A 128 63.78 -13.43 44.22
CA GLU A 128 65.25 -13.35 44.14
C GLU A 128 65.87 -12.56 45.31
N ALA A 129 65.30 -11.44 45.65
CA ALA A 129 65.75 -10.64 46.82
C ALA A 129 65.52 -11.42 48.10
N GLN A 130 64.46 -12.08 48.30
CA GLN A 130 64.18 -12.89 49.46
C GLN A 130 65.17 -14.10 49.58
N PHE A 131 65.45 -14.77 48.46
CA PHE A 131 66.41 -15.84 48.39
C PHE A 131 67.88 -15.29 48.79
N SER A 132 68.28 -14.15 48.17
CA SER A 132 69.56 -13.50 48.47
C SER A 132 69.66 -13.09 49.92
N SER A 133 68.60 -12.53 50.50
CA SER A 133 68.56 -12.19 51.94
C SER A 133 68.72 -13.39 52.83
N ARG A 134 68.07 -14.50 52.53
CA ARG A 134 68.22 -15.77 53.29
C ARG A 134 69.62 -16.33 53.17
N ALA A 135 70.23 -16.32 52.00
CA ALA A 135 71.58 -16.79 51.77
C ALA A 135 72.60 -15.97 52.52
N LEU A 136 72.46 -14.63 52.53
CA LEU A 136 73.31 -13.72 53.30
C LEU A 136 73.13 -13.92 54.80
N ALA A 137 71.92 -14.11 55.29
CA ALA A 137 71.69 -14.41 56.73
C ALA A 137 72.30 -15.75 57.15
N ALA A 138 72.21 -16.81 56.32
CA ALA A 138 72.88 -18.05 56.60
C ALA A 138 74.36 -17.96 56.61
N ARG A 139 74.97 -17.21 55.67
CA ARG A 139 76.40 -16.97 55.62
C ARG A 139 76.89 -16.13 56.83
N ARG A 140 76.14 -15.16 57.26
CA ARG A 140 76.39 -14.39 58.46
C ARG A 140 76.38 -15.28 59.70
N GLY A 141 75.42 -16.19 59.80
CA GLY A 141 75.33 -17.17 60.89
C GLY A 141 76.53 -18.09 60.96
N GLU A 142 77.06 -18.56 59.84
CA GLU A 142 78.24 -19.37 59.75
C GLU A 142 79.48 -18.60 60.21
N LEU A 143 79.68 -17.35 59.83
CA LEU A 143 80.80 -16.53 60.26
C LEU A 143 80.76 -16.23 61.73
N GLN A 144 79.60 -16.10 62.34
CA GLN A 144 79.46 -15.87 63.77
C GLN A 144 79.78 -17.10 64.62
N ARG A 145 79.71 -18.31 64.11
CA ARG A 145 79.95 -19.58 64.76
C ARG A 145 81.45 -19.99 64.73
N SER A 146 82.14 -19.44 63.77
CA SER A 146 83.59 -19.69 63.68
C SER A 146 84.39 -18.64 64.48
#